data_b3b06de99d72e27dc553e21c6de71666
#
_entry.id   b3b06de99d72e27dc553e21c6de71666
#
_cell.length_a   1.000
_cell.length_b   1.000
_cell.length_c   1.000
_cell.angle_alpha   90.00
_cell.angle_beta   90.00
_cell.angle_gamma   90.00
#
_symmetry.space_group_name_H-M   'P 1'
#
loop_
_entity.id
_entity.type
_entity.pdbx_description
1 polymer ?
#
loop_
_entity_poly.entity_id
_entity_poly.type
_entity_poly.pdbx_seq_one_letter_code
_entity_poly.pdbx_strand_id
1 'polypeptide(L)'
;HQRSHYIISNGGNQPNVVPSEASVWYYFRELDYDRIKALHETGQNMAKGASLMTNTTVSERIFGAAWPSNMSKPLAELMHSNIKEVGSPEWTEQDQQLALAVQEMMGQENPQGLPTEISDEVSEANQGMGGGSDDIAEVSWNLPTVRLRYPGNIPGVTGHHWSSSIAMATPIAHKGANYGSRVIAMTAIALMNEPELVEEAWTYFNDVTVAERQWASLIPEGTPPPIHLNAEKMERFRPMLEPLRYDPSRYATYLEQLGIEYPTIKRDQER
;
A
#
# COMPACT_ATOMS: atom_id res chain seq x y z
N HIS A 1 4.18 -19.10 -5.15
CA HIS A 1 3.86 -17.67 -4.97
C HIS A 1 2.38 -17.37 -5.14
N GLN A 2 1.63 -18.24 -5.84
CA GLN A 2 0.19 -18.13 -6.04
C GLN A 2 -0.57 -17.93 -4.73
N ARG A 3 -1.46 -16.93 -4.70
CA ARG A 3 -2.38 -16.68 -3.58
C ARG A 3 -3.78 -16.38 -4.08
N SER A 4 -4.76 -17.06 -3.50
CA SER A 4 -6.17 -16.77 -3.72
C SER A 4 -6.84 -16.51 -2.37
N HIS A 5 -7.62 -15.45 -2.29
CA HIS A 5 -8.36 -15.06 -1.12
C HIS A 5 -9.82 -14.90 -1.52
N TYR A 6 -10.75 -15.30 -0.66
CA TYR A 6 -12.16 -15.09 -0.95
C TYR A 6 -13.00 -14.89 0.30
N ILE A 7 -14.13 -14.28 0.09
CA ILE A 7 -15.21 -14.19 1.06
C ILE A 7 -16.54 -14.55 0.36
N ILE A 8 -17.46 -15.16 1.10
CA ILE A 8 -18.85 -15.27 0.67
C ILE A 8 -19.50 -13.93 1.01
N SER A 9 -19.77 -13.11 -0.03
CA SER A 9 -20.35 -11.79 0.16
C SER A 9 -21.87 -11.80 0.29
N ASN A 10 -22.52 -12.84 -0.25
CA ASN A 10 -23.93 -13.17 -0.03
C ASN A 10 -24.10 -14.70 -0.07
N GLY A 11 -24.49 -15.30 1.04
CA GLY A 11 -24.74 -16.74 1.17
C GLY A 11 -26.21 -17.11 1.43
N GLY A 12 -27.11 -16.12 1.39
CA GLY A 12 -28.52 -16.30 1.76
C GLY A 12 -28.83 -15.94 3.21
N ASN A 13 -30.07 -16.17 3.65
CA ASN A 13 -30.56 -15.68 4.93
C ASN A 13 -30.61 -16.78 6.03
N GLN A 14 -30.83 -18.03 5.64
CA GLN A 14 -30.91 -19.13 6.61
C GLN A 14 -30.60 -20.48 5.96
N PRO A 15 -30.07 -21.47 6.75
CA PRO A 15 -29.49 -22.71 6.19
C PRO A 15 -30.45 -23.62 5.43
N ASN A 16 -31.74 -23.57 5.71
CA ASN A 16 -32.76 -24.40 5.10
C ASN A 16 -33.56 -23.69 3.99
N VAL A 17 -33.11 -22.49 3.58
CA VAL A 17 -33.70 -21.71 2.48
C VAL A 17 -32.67 -21.53 1.38
N VAL A 18 -32.97 -22.08 0.20
CA VAL A 18 -32.11 -21.92 -0.98
C VAL A 18 -32.17 -20.46 -1.42
N PRO A 19 -31.04 -19.73 -1.46
CA PRO A 19 -31.04 -18.33 -1.90
C PRO A 19 -31.30 -18.24 -3.41
N SER A 20 -32.02 -17.21 -3.83
CA SER A 20 -32.17 -16.88 -5.25
C SER A 20 -30.91 -16.36 -5.88
N GLU A 21 -30.04 -15.74 -5.05
CA GLU A 21 -28.76 -15.17 -5.44
C GLU A 21 -27.71 -15.48 -4.36
N ALA A 22 -26.51 -15.84 -4.79
CA ALA A 22 -25.35 -15.98 -3.94
C ALA A 22 -24.13 -15.34 -4.62
N SER A 23 -23.22 -14.82 -3.83
CA SER A 23 -22.00 -14.20 -4.38
C SER A 23 -20.76 -14.51 -3.55
N VAL A 24 -19.65 -14.65 -4.27
CA VAL A 24 -18.30 -14.84 -3.69
C VAL A 24 -17.39 -13.80 -4.30
N TRP A 25 -16.62 -13.14 -3.46
CA TRP A 25 -15.62 -12.16 -3.89
C TRP A 25 -14.24 -12.76 -3.76
N TYR A 26 -13.49 -12.83 -4.87
CA TYR A 26 -12.14 -13.38 -4.96
C TYR A 26 -11.09 -12.30 -5.18
N TYR A 27 -9.90 -12.51 -4.60
CA TYR A 27 -8.64 -11.94 -5.04
C TYR A 27 -7.74 -13.05 -5.57
N PHE A 28 -7.18 -12.83 -6.77
CA PHE A 28 -6.17 -13.66 -7.37
C PHE A 28 -4.86 -12.88 -7.44
N ARG A 29 -3.77 -13.47 -6.96
CA ARG A 29 -2.45 -12.83 -6.90
C ARG A 29 -1.38 -13.76 -7.41
N GLU A 30 -0.54 -13.24 -8.31
CA GLU A 30 0.62 -13.91 -8.86
C GLU A 30 1.76 -12.91 -9.20
N LEU A 31 2.92 -13.42 -9.63
CA LEU A 31 4.13 -12.64 -9.86
C LEU A 31 4.11 -11.86 -11.18
N ASP A 32 3.45 -12.38 -12.19
CA ASP A 32 3.43 -11.79 -13.52
C ASP A 32 2.03 -11.82 -14.16
N TYR A 33 1.89 -11.07 -15.24
CA TYR A 33 0.64 -10.89 -15.95
C TYR A 33 0.06 -12.22 -16.46
N ASP A 34 0.87 -13.09 -17.07
CA ASP A 34 0.36 -14.31 -17.67
C ASP A 34 -0.18 -15.28 -16.63
N ARG A 35 0.52 -15.36 -15.48
CA ARG A 35 0.08 -16.18 -14.36
C ARG A 35 -1.18 -15.63 -13.69
N ILE A 36 -1.29 -14.30 -13.53
CA ILE A 36 -2.52 -13.65 -13.02
C ILE A 36 -3.68 -13.99 -13.96
N LYS A 37 -3.49 -13.86 -15.27
CA LYS A 37 -4.51 -14.16 -16.27
C LYS A 37 -4.94 -15.63 -16.23
N ALA A 38 -3.99 -16.56 -16.20
CA ALA A 38 -4.28 -18.00 -16.11
C ALA A 38 -5.02 -18.37 -14.82
N LEU A 39 -4.67 -17.72 -13.70
CA LEU A 39 -5.35 -17.93 -12.42
C LEU A 39 -6.76 -17.38 -12.42
N HIS A 40 -7.00 -16.23 -13.04
CA HIS A 40 -8.32 -15.66 -13.24
C HIS A 40 -9.20 -16.55 -14.13
N GLU A 41 -8.68 -17.05 -15.25
CA GLU A 41 -9.36 -18.01 -16.14
C GLU A 41 -9.75 -19.31 -15.40
N THR A 42 -8.86 -19.78 -14.50
CA THR A 42 -9.17 -20.92 -13.63
C THR A 42 -10.36 -20.59 -12.71
N GLY A 43 -10.39 -19.39 -12.11
CA GLY A 43 -11.52 -18.93 -11.31
C GLY A 43 -12.84 -18.87 -12.09
N GLN A 44 -12.79 -18.37 -13.32
CA GLN A 44 -13.95 -18.35 -14.21
C GLN A 44 -14.48 -19.76 -14.52
N ASN A 45 -13.57 -20.70 -14.79
CA ASN A 45 -13.93 -22.11 -15.04
C ASN A 45 -14.55 -22.76 -13.80
N MET A 46 -14.04 -22.45 -12.60
CA MET A 46 -14.63 -22.92 -11.34
C MET A 46 -16.05 -22.38 -11.15
N ALA A 47 -16.27 -21.09 -11.38
CA ALA A 47 -17.59 -20.47 -11.29
C ALA A 47 -18.59 -21.08 -12.30
N LYS A 48 -18.14 -21.29 -13.54
CA LYS A 48 -18.93 -21.96 -14.57
C LYS A 48 -19.26 -23.41 -14.21
N GLY A 49 -18.29 -24.15 -13.68
CA GLY A 49 -18.52 -25.51 -13.19
C GLY A 49 -19.53 -25.56 -12.06
N ALA A 50 -19.48 -24.65 -11.10
CA ALA A 50 -20.43 -24.55 -10.01
C ALA A 50 -21.86 -24.26 -10.52
N SER A 51 -21.99 -23.34 -11.48
CA SER A 51 -23.32 -23.02 -12.08
C SER A 51 -23.93 -24.22 -12.80
N LEU A 52 -23.14 -25.01 -13.52
CA LEU A 52 -23.59 -26.23 -14.17
C LEU A 52 -24.04 -27.29 -13.16
N MET A 53 -23.30 -27.47 -12.06
CA MET A 53 -23.65 -28.44 -11.01
C MET A 53 -24.98 -28.10 -10.30
N THR A 54 -25.31 -26.83 -10.19
CA THR A 54 -26.49 -26.35 -9.46
C THR A 54 -27.66 -25.92 -10.36
N ASN A 55 -27.49 -26.03 -11.69
CA ASN A 55 -28.45 -25.55 -12.68
C ASN A 55 -28.81 -24.07 -12.49
N THR A 56 -27.81 -23.26 -12.26
CA THR A 56 -27.91 -21.81 -12.08
C THR A 56 -27.16 -21.08 -13.20
N THR A 57 -27.24 -19.76 -13.21
CA THR A 57 -26.40 -18.88 -14.06
C THR A 57 -25.35 -18.19 -13.23
N VAL A 58 -24.21 -17.90 -13.85
CA VAL A 58 -23.13 -17.13 -13.21
C VAL A 58 -22.83 -15.88 -14.03
N SER A 59 -22.62 -14.77 -13.36
CA SER A 59 -22.07 -13.54 -13.92
C SER A 59 -20.83 -13.13 -13.14
N GLU A 60 -19.92 -12.44 -13.80
CA GLU A 60 -18.68 -11.93 -13.23
C GLU A 60 -18.65 -10.41 -13.28
N ARG A 61 -18.03 -9.80 -12.26
CA ARG A 61 -17.67 -8.39 -12.25
C ARG A 61 -16.27 -8.22 -11.71
N ILE A 62 -15.40 -7.57 -12.47
CA ILE A 62 -14.06 -7.20 -12.03
C ILE A 62 -14.15 -5.85 -11.34
N PHE A 63 -13.80 -5.78 -10.06
CA PHE A 63 -13.85 -4.55 -9.27
C PHE A 63 -12.55 -3.75 -9.34
N GLY A 64 -11.44 -4.43 -9.56
CA GLY A 64 -10.13 -3.81 -9.65
C GLY A 64 -9.10 -4.81 -10.13
N ALA A 65 -8.06 -4.32 -10.73
CA ALA A 65 -6.91 -5.09 -11.17
C ALA A 65 -5.67 -4.20 -11.08
N ALA A 66 -4.53 -4.81 -10.84
CA ALA A 66 -3.24 -4.15 -10.90
C ALA A 66 -2.20 -5.11 -11.48
N TRP A 67 -1.34 -4.60 -12.37
CA TRP A 67 -0.18 -5.32 -12.87
C TRP A 67 0.89 -5.43 -11.76
N PRO A 68 1.84 -6.36 -11.88
CA PRO A 68 3.05 -6.33 -11.06
C PRO A 68 3.83 -5.03 -11.30
N SER A 69 4.36 -4.43 -10.23
CA SER A 69 5.17 -3.20 -10.37
C SER A 69 6.42 -3.44 -11.19
N ASN A 70 6.78 -2.48 -12.04
CA ASN A 70 8.01 -2.50 -12.84
C ASN A 70 8.71 -1.14 -12.73
N MET A 71 9.45 -0.94 -11.63
CA MET A 71 10.06 0.34 -11.31
C MET A 71 11.34 0.58 -12.13
N SER A 72 11.61 1.85 -12.43
CA SER A 72 12.80 2.29 -13.15
C SER A 72 14.04 2.19 -12.27
N LYS A 73 15.02 1.38 -12.67
CA LYS A 73 16.29 1.22 -11.96
C LYS A 73 17.10 2.54 -11.95
N PRO A 74 17.29 3.26 -13.07
CA PRO A 74 18.01 4.53 -13.06
C PRO A 74 17.40 5.56 -12.08
N LEU A 75 16.06 5.70 -12.07
CA LEU A 75 15.39 6.60 -11.12
C LEU A 75 15.54 6.13 -9.67
N ALA A 76 15.57 4.82 -9.43
CA ALA A 76 15.77 4.28 -8.08
C ALA A 76 17.20 4.57 -7.58
N GLU A 77 18.21 4.45 -8.42
CA GLU A 77 19.60 4.77 -8.10
C GLU A 77 19.79 6.28 -7.82
N LEU A 78 19.22 7.15 -8.65
CA LEU A 78 19.18 8.59 -8.42
C LEU A 78 18.50 8.93 -7.10
N MET A 79 17.31 8.38 -6.85
CA MET A 79 16.57 8.62 -5.61
C MET A 79 17.34 8.10 -4.39
N HIS A 80 18.01 6.96 -4.50
CA HIS A 80 18.81 6.39 -3.43
C HIS A 80 20.02 7.27 -3.07
N SER A 81 20.69 7.87 -4.05
CA SER A 81 21.76 8.84 -3.78
C SER A 81 21.25 10.04 -2.97
N ASN A 82 20.05 10.56 -3.30
CA ASN A 82 19.41 11.64 -2.55
C ASN A 82 18.95 11.19 -1.15
N ILE A 83 18.53 9.93 -0.98
CA ILE A 83 18.24 9.36 0.34
C ILE A 83 19.49 9.39 1.22
N LYS A 84 20.65 9.00 0.70
CA LYS A 84 21.91 9.02 1.43
C LYS A 84 22.32 10.45 1.84
N GLU A 85 22.09 11.43 0.98
CA GLU A 85 22.41 12.83 1.27
C GLU A 85 21.47 13.42 2.33
N VAL A 86 20.17 13.12 2.27
CA VAL A 86 19.19 13.58 3.26
C VAL A 86 19.36 12.86 4.60
N GLY A 87 19.77 11.60 4.60
CA GLY A 87 20.01 10.79 5.79
C GLY A 87 18.75 10.33 6.52
N SER A 88 18.90 9.72 7.67
CA SER A 88 17.79 9.28 8.53
C SER A 88 17.14 10.46 9.25
N PRO A 89 15.82 10.43 9.50
CA PRO A 89 15.17 11.43 10.35
C PRO A 89 15.78 11.48 11.75
N GLU A 90 15.91 12.68 12.30
CA GLU A 90 16.38 12.89 13.66
C GLU A 90 15.27 12.57 14.67
N TRP A 91 15.33 11.37 15.24
CA TRP A 91 14.39 10.91 16.25
C TRP A 91 14.74 11.47 17.63
N THR A 92 13.74 11.98 18.32
CA THR A 92 13.87 12.34 19.73
C THR A 92 13.81 11.10 20.62
N GLU A 93 14.19 11.25 21.88
CA GLU A 93 14.02 10.19 22.87
C GLU A 93 12.55 9.76 22.99
N GLN A 94 11.61 10.71 22.93
CA GLN A 94 10.17 10.43 22.97
C GLN A 94 9.70 9.60 21.76
N ASP A 95 10.25 9.85 20.56
CA ASP A 95 9.94 9.05 19.36
C ASP A 95 10.41 7.61 19.56
N GLN A 96 11.62 7.42 20.07
CA GLN A 96 12.16 6.09 20.37
C GLN A 96 11.37 5.38 21.48
N GLN A 97 10.99 6.09 22.54
CA GLN A 97 10.17 5.54 23.62
C GLN A 97 8.82 5.03 23.09
N LEU A 98 8.13 5.81 22.25
CA LEU A 98 6.88 5.37 21.63
C LEU A 98 7.09 4.13 20.77
N ALA A 99 8.13 4.13 19.92
CA ALA A 99 8.39 3.01 19.02
C ALA A 99 8.67 1.71 19.81
N LEU A 100 9.52 1.77 20.82
CA LEU A 100 9.85 0.63 21.68
C LEU A 100 8.61 0.12 22.43
N ALA A 101 7.80 1.01 23.01
CA ALA A 101 6.58 0.63 23.73
C ALA A 101 5.56 -0.07 22.82
N VAL A 102 5.39 0.42 21.58
CA VAL A 102 4.49 -0.20 20.59
C VAL A 102 5.02 -1.57 20.16
N GLN A 103 6.32 -1.70 19.90
CA GLN A 103 6.95 -2.97 19.52
C GLN A 103 6.82 -4.01 20.62
N GLU A 104 7.00 -3.65 21.89
CA GLU A 104 6.76 -4.53 23.05
C GLU A 104 5.29 -4.95 23.15
N MET A 105 4.36 -3.99 23.00
CA MET A 105 2.92 -4.26 23.01
C MET A 105 2.53 -5.23 21.89
N MET A 106 3.20 -5.17 20.74
CA MET A 106 3.00 -6.10 19.62
C MET A 106 3.70 -7.45 19.82
N GLY A 107 4.35 -7.68 20.94
CA GLY A 107 5.00 -8.94 21.29
C GLY A 107 6.34 -9.19 20.60
N GLN A 108 7.05 -8.12 20.17
CA GLN A 108 8.39 -8.29 19.64
C GLN A 108 9.36 -8.68 20.73
N GLU A 109 10.08 -9.78 20.55
CA GLU A 109 11.05 -10.28 21.54
C GLU A 109 12.26 -9.35 21.72
N ASN A 110 12.62 -8.62 20.68
CA ASN A 110 13.77 -7.71 20.68
C ASN A 110 13.42 -6.38 20.00
N PRO A 111 12.72 -5.47 20.68
CA PRO A 111 12.37 -4.16 20.15
C PRO A 111 13.62 -3.34 19.82
N GLN A 112 13.68 -2.79 18.61
CA GLN A 112 14.82 -2.01 18.11
C GLN A 112 14.53 -0.51 18.04
N GLY A 113 13.30 -0.10 18.23
CA GLY A 113 12.86 1.28 18.04
C GLY A 113 12.83 1.70 16.56
N LEU A 114 13.09 2.98 16.32
CA LEU A 114 13.15 3.57 14.98
C LEU A 114 14.58 3.47 14.42
N PRO A 115 14.74 3.20 13.11
CA PRO A 115 16.05 3.11 12.47
C PRO A 115 16.74 4.48 12.46
N THR A 116 18.02 4.50 12.76
CA THR A 116 18.88 5.70 12.77
C THR A 116 19.83 5.74 11.57
N GLU A 117 19.88 4.67 10.79
CA GLU A 117 20.74 4.52 9.63
C GLU A 117 19.91 4.24 8.37
N ILE A 118 20.42 4.66 7.24
CA ILE A 118 19.88 4.35 5.92
C ILE A 118 20.68 3.18 5.35
N SER A 119 19.95 2.20 4.76
CA SER A 119 20.57 1.08 4.07
C SER A 119 21.40 1.56 2.87
N ASP A 120 22.58 0.97 2.70
CA ASP A 120 23.44 1.20 1.54
C ASP A 120 22.97 0.45 0.28
N GLU A 121 22.03 -0.47 0.43
CA GLU A 121 21.54 -1.28 -0.66
C GLU A 121 20.29 -0.65 -1.31
N VAL A 122 20.33 -0.49 -2.62
CA VAL A 122 19.11 -0.28 -3.41
C VAL A 122 18.36 -1.59 -3.41
N SER A 123 17.21 -1.64 -2.76
CA SER A 123 16.34 -2.81 -2.84
C SER A 123 16.02 -3.08 -4.30
N GLU A 124 16.36 -4.28 -4.80
CA GLU A 124 15.92 -4.73 -6.12
C GLU A 124 14.39 -4.85 -6.09
N ALA A 125 13.73 -3.79 -6.55
CA ALA A 125 12.30 -3.53 -6.34
C ALA A 125 11.37 -4.59 -6.94
N ASN A 126 11.90 -5.50 -7.76
CA ASN A 126 11.12 -6.48 -8.51
C ASN A 126 11.38 -7.93 -8.07
N GLN A 127 12.15 -8.17 -7.02
CA GLN A 127 12.43 -9.52 -6.54
C GLN A 127 11.46 -9.94 -5.43
N GLY A 128 10.44 -10.69 -5.82
CA GLY A 128 9.53 -11.36 -4.92
C GLY A 128 8.15 -10.68 -4.76
N MET A 129 7.20 -11.46 -4.28
CA MET A 129 5.87 -10.95 -3.96
C MET A 129 5.91 -10.11 -2.69
N GLY A 130 5.89 -8.80 -2.85
CA GLY A 130 5.56 -7.87 -1.77
C GLY A 130 4.17 -8.15 -1.17
N GLY A 131 3.91 -7.65 0.03
CA GLY A 131 2.64 -7.88 0.73
C GLY A 131 1.44 -7.21 0.09
N GLY A 132 1.62 -6.08 -0.58
CA GLY A 132 0.56 -5.24 -1.14
C GLY A 132 0.60 -5.11 -2.66
N SER A 133 -0.48 -4.65 -3.22
CA SER A 133 -0.61 -4.19 -4.60
C SER A 133 -1.38 -2.88 -4.61
N ASP A 134 -1.01 -2.00 -5.53
CA ASP A 134 -1.62 -0.68 -5.71
C ASP A 134 -1.59 -0.28 -7.19
N ASP A 135 -2.27 0.80 -7.53
CA ASP A 135 -2.36 1.36 -8.87
C ASP A 135 -1.09 2.08 -9.35
N ILE A 136 -0.10 2.32 -8.48
CA ILE A 136 1.23 2.81 -8.89
C ILE A 136 1.90 1.80 -9.82
N ALA A 137 1.59 0.52 -9.66
CA ALA A 137 2.04 -0.53 -10.58
C ALA A 137 1.60 -0.23 -12.02
N GLU A 138 0.34 0.15 -12.23
CA GLU A 138 -0.17 0.53 -13.57
C GLU A 138 0.59 1.73 -14.16
N VAL A 139 0.92 2.72 -13.33
CA VAL A 139 1.73 3.88 -13.75
C VAL A 139 3.09 3.43 -14.23
N SER A 140 3.74 2.47 -13.55
CA SER A 140 5.07 1.97 -13.89
C SER A 140 5.17 1.25 -15.23
N TRP A 141 4.05 0.87 -15.84
CA TRP A 141 3.98 0.28 -17.17
C TRP A 141 3.67 1.30 -18.28
N ASN A 142 3.41 2.56 -17.93
CA ASN A 142 3.06 3.61 -18.88
C ASN A 142 4.11 4.73 -18.94
N LEU A 143 4.96 4.86 -17.91
CA LEU A 143 6.06 5.83 -17.88
C LEU A 143 7.13 5.39 -16.85
N PRO A 144 8.38 5.89 -17.01
CA PRO A 144 9.45 5.66 -16.03
C PRO A 144 8.99 6.09 -14.64
N THR A 145 8.97 5.15 -13.70
CA THR A 145 8.40 5.38 -12.36
C THR A 145 9.34 4.89 -11.29
N VAL A 146 9.44 5.63 -10.19
CA VAL A 146 10.10 5.22 -8.95
C VAL A 146 9.19 5.54 -7.77
N ARG A 147 9.25 4.73 -6.74
CA ARG A 147 8.50 4.94 -5.49
C ARG A 147 9.43 5.07 -4.31
N LEU A 148 9.31 6.17 -3.59
CA LEU A 148 10.03 6.37 -2.34
C LEU A 148 9.39 5.56 -1.21
N ARG A 149 10.23 4.85 -0.46
CA ARG A 149 9.91 4.35 0.88
C ARG A 149 10.89 4.98 1.86
N TYR A 150 10.36 5.63 2.88
CA TYR A 150 11.18 6.36 3.85
C TYR A 150 10.69 6.05 5.27
N PRO A 151 11.58 6.04 6.29
CA PRO A 151 11.17 5.83 7.66
C PRO A 151 10.13 6.87 8.12
N GLY A 152 8.94 6.46 8.43
CA GLY A 152 7.83 7.33 8.87
C GLY A 152 6.78 6.56 9.66
N ASN A 153 7.06 5.29 9.98
CA ASN A 153 6.23 4.46 10.82
C ASN A 153 7.11 3.60 11.75
N ILE A 154 6.50 3.01 12.75
CA ILE A 154 7.17 2.10 13.69
C ILE A 154 7.41 0.76 12.98
N PRO A 155 8.67 0.26 12.94
CA PRO A 155 8.97 -1.02 12.30
C PRO A 155 8.32 -2.20 13.03
N GLY A 156 7.93 -3.24 12.27
CA GLY A 156 7.42 -4.48 12.81
C GLY A 156 5.97 -4.45 13.29
N VAL A 157 5.23 -3.34 13.07
CA VAL A 157 3.78 -3.31 13.28
C VAL A 157 3.04 -4.11 12.21
N THR A 158 1.89 -4.67 12.57
CA THR A 158 1.08 -5.48 11.66
C THR A 158 0.32 -4.61 10.67
N GLY A 159 0.47 -4.87 9.37
CA GLY A 159 -0.34 -4.22 8.33
C GLY A 159 -1.84 -4.50 8.50
N HIS A 160 -2.69 -3.54 8.10
CA HIS A 160 -4.15 -3.62 8.26
C HIS A 160 -4.62 -3.83 9.72
N HIS A 161 -3.83 -3.35 10.67
CA HIS A 161 -4.07 -3.41 12.10
C HIS A 161 -3.96 -2.02 12.71
N TRP A 162 -4.65 -1.76 13.84
CA TRP A 162 -4.61 -0.45 14.50
C TRP A 162 -3.19 0.01 14.84
N SER A 163 -2.27 -0.92 15.14
CA SER A 163 -0.88 -0.60 15.46
C SER A 163 -0.14 0.13 14.32
N SER A 164 -0.50 -0.15 13.05
CA SER A 164 0.10 0.55 11.91
C SER A 164 -0.34 2.01 11.77
N SER A 165 -1.38 2.42 12.51
CA SER A 165 -1.92 3.78 12.48
C SER A 165 -1.43 4.65 13.64
N ILE A 166 -0.83 4.07 14.68
CA ILE A 166 -0.41 4.81 15.89
C ILE A 166 0.53 5.96 15.55
N ALA A 167 1.53 5.71 14.71
CA ALA A 167 2.53 6.71 14.36
C ALA A 167 1.98 7.86 13.50
N MET A 168 0.87 7.66 12.78
CA MET A 168 0.40 8.57 11.73
C MET A 168 0.07 9.98 12.21
N ALA A 169 -0.40 10.12 13.45
CA ALA A 169 -0.72 11.41 14.07
C ALA A 169 0.42 11.96 14.96
N THR A 170 1.60 11.38 14.89
CA THR A 170 2.73 11.67 15.77
C THR A 170 3.89 12.34 15.05
N PRO A 171 4.85 12.93 15.78
CA PRO A 171 6.08 13.45 15.20
C PRO A 171 6.86 12.43 14.36
N ILE A 172 6.72 11.12 14.60
CA ILE A 172 7.39 10.06 13.82
C ILE A 172 6.98 10.16 12.34
N ALA A 173 5.67 10.12 12.06
CA ALA A 173 5.19 10.20 10.67
C ALA A 173 5.48 11.58 10.05
N HIS A 174 5.34 12.66 10.82
CA HIS A 174 5.61 14.02 10.34
C HIS A 174 7.10 14.21 9.94
N LYS A 175 8.03 13.71 10.75
CA LYS A 175 9.46 13.72 10.41
C LYS A 175 9.75 12.88 9.18
N GLY A 176 9.23 11.65 9.13
CA GLY A 176 9.39 10.78 7.96
C GLY A 176 8.86 11.43 6.67
N ALA A 177 7.68 12.04 6.72
CA ALA A 177 7.12 12.76 5.59
C ALA A 177 7.97 13.99 5.18
N ASN A 178 8.47 14.75 6.15
CA ASN A 178 9.32 15.92 5.89
C ASN A 178 10.64 15.52 5.22
N TYR A 179 11.34 14.52 5.75
CA TYR A 179 12.59 14.04 5.18
C TYR A 179 12.36 13.38 3.80
N GLY A 180 11.33 12.56 3.67
CA GLY A 180 10.95 11.95 2.38
C GLY A 180 10.61 13.01 1.32
N SER A 181 9.95 14.10 1.69
CA SER A 181 9.63 15.18 0.74
C SER A 181 10.90 15.91 0.23
N ARG A 182 11.94 16.02 1.06
CA ARG A 182 13.24 16.55 0.61
C ARG A 182 13.88 15.66 -0.45
N VAL A 183 13.85 14.33 -0.24
CA VAL A 183 14.37 13.37 -1.23
C VAL A 183 13.62 13.50 -2.56
N ILE A 184 12.29 13.57 -2.52
CA ILE A 184 11.49 13.75 -3.73
C ILE A 184 11.81 15.07 -4.42
N ALA A 185 11.93 16.17 -3.67
CA ALA A 185 12.25 17.48 -4.22
C ALA A 185 13.66 17.49 -4.87
N MET A 186 14.67 16.91 -4.21
CA MET A 186 16.02 16.80 -4.76
C MET A 186 16.03 15.97 -6.04
N THR A 187 15.31 14.83 -6.07
CA THR A 187 15.19 13.98 -7.25
C THR A 187 14.51 14.73 -8.39
N ALA A 188 13.43 15.46 -8.11
CA ALA A 188 12.74 16.26 -9.12
C ALA A 188 13.63 17.38 -9.67
N ILE A 189 14.37 18.08 -8.82
CA ILE A 189 15.31 19.16 -9.21
C ILE A 189 16.43 18.57 -10.08
N ALA A 190 17.00 17.43 -9.74
CA ALA A 190 18.01 16.77 -10.56
C ALA A 190 17.47 16.46 -11.97
N LEU A 191 16.29 15.84 -12.06
CA LEU A 191 15.64 15.54 -13.34
C LEU A 191 15.30 16.79 -14.17
N MET A 192 15.02 17.92 -13.52
CA MET A 192 14.77 19.21 -14.22
C MET A 192 16.05 19.86 -14.73
N ASN A 193 17.17 19.69 -14.05
CA ASN A 193 18.45 20.32 -14.39
C ASN A 193 19.32 19.46 -15.32
N GLU A 194 19.13 18.15 -15.31
CA GLU A 194 19.96 17.17 -16.01
C GLU A 194 19.09 16.32 -16.95
N PRO A 195 18.81 16.81 -18.18
CA PRO A 195 17.96 16.10 -19.16
C PRO A 195 18.42 14.67 -19.46
N GLU A 196 19.71 14.41 -19.34
CA GLU A 196 20.32 13.08 -19.56
C GLU A 196 19.75 12.02 -18.62
N LEU A 197 19.42 12.39 -17.39
CA LEU A 197 18.79 11.47 -16.41
C LEU A 197 17.36 11.06 -16.86
N VAL A 198 16.66 11.99 -17.50
CA VAL A 198 15.33 11.72 -18.07
C VAL A 198 15.46 10.81 -19.29
N GLU A 199 16.45 11.06 -20.18
CA GLU A 199 16.73 10.22 -21.34
C GLU A 199 17.11 8.80 -20.94
N GLU A 200 17.95 8.64 -19.91
CA GLU A 200 18.33 7.34 -19.35
C GLU A 200 17.13 6.59 -18.81
N ALA A 201 16.26 7.27 -18.06
CA ALA A 201 15.03 6.68 -17.52
C ALA A 201 14.08 6.19 -18.62
N TRP A 202 13.92 6.96 -19.71
CA TRP A 202 13.12 6.56 -20.88
C TRP A 202 13.76 5.45 -21.69
N THR A 203 15.09 5.45 -21.83
CA THR A 203 15.81 4.36 -22.46
C THR A 203 15.61 3.06 -21.71
N TYR A 204 15.79 3.07 -20.39
CA TYR A 204 15.52 1.89 -19.57
C TYR A 204 14.04 1.45 -19.67
N PHE A 205 13.12 2.38 -19.68
CA PHE A 205 11.69 2.08 -19.84
C PHE A 205 11.40 1.37 -21.15
N ASN A 206 11.89 1.88 -22.28
CA ASN A 206 11.63 1.33 -23.60
C ASN A 206 12.36 0.00 -23.84
N ASP A 207 13.62 -0.09 -23.41
CA ASP A 207 14.49 -1.21 -23.75
C ASP A 207 14.41 -2.35 -22.74
N VAL A 208 13.89 -2.08 -21.52
CA VAL A 208 13.81 -3.09 -20.44
C VAL A 208 12.37 -3.23 -19.93
N THR A 209 11.74 -2.14 -19.49
CA THR A 209 10.44 -2.23 -18.82
C THR A 209 9.35 -2.76 -19.74
N VAL A 210 9.22 -2.22 -20.94
CA VAL A 210 8.15 -2.55 -21.90
C VAL A 210 8.66 -3.29 -23.14
N ALA A 211 9.95 -3.69 -23.17
CA ALA A 211 10.59 -4.35 -24.31
C ALA A 211 9.84 -5.60 -24.81
N GLU A 212 9.38 -6.42 -23.89
CA GLU A 212 8.72 -7.68 -24.21
C GLU A 212 7.19 -7.60 -24.13
N ARG A 213 6.66 -6.59 -23.45
CA ARG A 213 5.21 -6.48 -23.20
C ARG A 213 4.78 -5.04 -22.97
N GLN A 214 3.73 -4.63 -23.65
CA GLN A 214 3.05 -3.38 -23.39
C GLN A 214 1.88 -3.59 -22.41
N TRP A 215 1.57 -2.55 -21.68
CA TRP A 215 0.42 -2.53 -20.79
C TRP A 215 -0.91 -2.69 -21.54
N ALA A 216 -1.81 -3.45 -20.93
CA ALA A 216 -3.21 -3.54 -21.35
C ALA A 216 -4.09 -3.65 -20.11
N SER A 217 -5.25 -2.98 -20.12
CA SER A 217 -6.18 -3.04 -18.99
C SER A 217 -6.71 -4.46 -18.79
N LEU A 218 -6.70 -4.92 -17.54
CA LEU A 218 -7.39 -6.14 -17.11
C LEU A 218 -8.87 -5.88 -16.78
N ILE A 219 -9.24 -4.61 -16.67
CA ILE A 219 -10.63 -4.19 -16.40
C ILE A 219 -11.29 -3.90 -17.75
N PRO A 220 -12.47 -4.48 -18.05
CA PRO A 220 -13.20 -4.20 -19.26
C PRO A 220 -13.50 -2.70 -19.44
N GLU A 221 -13.40 -2.21 -20.67
CA GLU A 221 -13.70 -0.82 -21.00
C GLU A 221 -15.12 -0.45 -20.54
N GLY A 222 -15.26 0.77 -20.00
CA GLY A 222 -16.55 1.28 -19.50
C GLY A 222 -16.98 0.71 -18.15
N THR A 223 -16.17 -0.14 -17.48
CA THR A 223 -16.48 -0.63 -16.13
C THR A 223 -16.47 0.54 -15.14
N PRO A 224 -17.60 0.85 -14.48
CA PRO A 224 -17.66 1.94 -13.53
C PRO A 224 -16.91 1.62 -12.23
N PRO A 225 -16.31 2.62 -11.56
CA PRO A 225 -15.70 2.44 -10.25
C PRO A 225 -16.70 1.84 -9.24
N PRO A 226 -16.29 0.90 -8.38
CA PRO A 226 -17.18 0.21 -7.45
C PRO A 226 -17.52 1.04 -6.20
N ILE A 227 -17.72 2.35 -6.34
CA ILE A 227 -17.97 3.29 -5.23
C ILE A 227 -19.22 2.96 -4.41
N HIS A 228 -20.20 2.28 -5.03
CA HIS A 228 -21.45 1.86 -4.37
C HIS A 228 -21.23 0.83 -3.26
N LEU A 229 -20.13 0.06 -3.27
CA LEU A 229 -19.87 -0.99 -2.26
C LEU A 229 -19.76 -0.46 -0.83
N ASN A 230 -19.34 0.78 -0.66
CA ASN A 230 -19.17 1.41 0.64
C ASN A 230 -20.19 2.53 0.91
N ALA A 231 -21.13 2.79 0.02
CA ALA A 231 -22.07 3.90 0.12
C ALA A 231 -22.84 3.90 1.45
N GLU A 232 -23.52 2.80 1.76
CA GLU A 232 -24.30 2.63 2.99
C GLU A 232 -23.42 2.72 4.26
N LYS A 233 -22.23 2.08 4.24
CA LYS A 233 -21.28 2.16 5.35
C LYS A 233 -20.81 3.59 5.57
N MET A 234 -20.50 4.32 4.49
CA MET A 234 -20.04 5.69 4.58
C MET A 234 -21.14 6.65 5.01
N GLU A 235 -22.38 6.44 4.60
CA GLU A 235 -23.52 7.21 5.10
C GLU A 235 -23.64 7.10 6.63
N ARG A 236 -23.46 5.89 7.16
CA ARG A 236 -23.49 5.65 8.61
C ARG A 236 -22.26 6.23 9.34
N PHE A 237 -21.05 6.02 8.82
CA PHE A 237 -19.83 6.36 9.55
C PHE A 237 -19.35 7.79 9.35
N ARG A 238 -19.63 8.43 8.22
CA ARG A 238 -19.18 9.80 7.94
C ARG A 238 -19.55 10.81 9.03
N PRO A 239 -20.80 10.86 9.54
CA PRO A 239 -21.16 11.78 10.62
C PRO A 239 -20.38 11.51 11.93
N MET A 240 -19.99 10.26 12.18
CA MET A 240 -19.22 9.87 13.37
C MET A 240 -17.73 10.24 13.24
N LEU A 241 -17.21 10.30 12.02
CA LEU A 241 -15.81 10.65 11.75
C LEU A 241 -15.60 12.17 11.68
N GLU A 242 -16.64 12.93 11.34
CA GLU A 242 -16.55 14.40 11.18
C GLU A 242 -15.98 15.12 12.41
N PRO A 243 -16.42 14.83 13.67
CA PRO A 243 -15.85 15.44 14.87
C PRO A 243 -14.37 15.07 15.13
N LEU A 244 -13.87 14.02 14.48
CA LEU A 244 -12.49 13.55 14.63
C LEU A 244 -11.54 14.16 13.59
N ARG A 245 -12.04 15.01 12.70
CA ARG A 245 -11.18 15.70 11.72
C ARG A 245 -10.26 16.68 12.43
N TYR A 246 -8.99 16.66 11.97
CA TYR A 246 -8.01 17.64 12.43
C TYR A 246 -8.35 19.04 11.92
N ASP A 247 -8.35 20.01 12.84
CA ASP A 247 -8.55 21.43 12.53
C ASP A 247 -7.22 22.21 12.70
N PRO A 248 -6.44 22.39 11.62
CA PRO A 248 -5.16 23.09 11.70
C PRO A 248 -5.31 24.61 11.94
N SER A 249 -6.52 25.16 11.88
CA SER A 249 -6.75 26.57 12.20
C SER A 249 -6.78 26.84 13.70
N ARG A 250 -7.02 25.81 14.51
CA ARG A 250 -7.17 25.89 15.97
C ARG A 250 -6.09 25.20 16.77
N TYR A 251 -5.46 24.18 16.20
CA TYR A 251 -4.50 23.34 16.90
C TYR A 251 -3.24 23.15 16.07
N ALA A 252 -2.07 23.19 16.71
CA ALA A 252 -0.80 22.97 16.03
C ALA A 252 -0.58 21.50 15.64
N THR A 253 -1.17 20.56 16.38
CA THR A 253 -1.09 19.13 16.11
C THR A 253 -2.42 18.44 16.36
N TYR A 254 -2.61 17.25 15.76
CA TYR A 254 -3.80 16.44 16.02
C TYR A 254 -3.84 15.90 17.45
N LEU A 255 -2.68 15.59 18.04
CA LEU A 255 -2.59 15.14 19.43
C LEU A 255 -3.02 16.25 20.41
N GLU A 256 -2.65 17.49 20.12
CA GLU A 256 -3.12 18.66 20.89
C GLU A 256 -4.64 18.77 20.84
N GLN A 257 -5.24 18.66 19.65
CA GLN A 257 -6.70 18.66 19.48
C GLN A 257 -7.38 17.57 20.31
N LEU A 258 -6.78 16.40 20.42
CA LEU A 258 -7.29 15.27 21.19
C LEU A 258 -6.98 15.37 22.68
N GLY A 259 -6.18 16.34 23.13
CA GLY A 259 -5.71 16.44 24.51
C GLY A 259 -4.78 15.29 24.94
N ILE A 260 -4.05 14.72 24.00
CA ILE A 260 -3.18 13.56 24.21
C ILE A 260 -1.72 14.03 24.32
N GLU A 261 -1.06 13.67 25.41
CA GLU A 261 0.37 13.90 25.57
C GLU A 261 1.21 12.94 24.72
N TYR A 262 2.35 13.44 24.25
CA TYR A 262 3.33 12.64 23.52
C TYR A 262 4.55 12.31 24.40
N PRO A 263 5.05 11.07 24.44
CA PRO A 263 4.58 9.89 23.70
C PRO A 263 3.24 9.36 24.23
N THR A 264 2.37 8.91 23.32
CA THR A 264 1.01 8.43 23.64
C THR A 264 1.00 7.12 24.42
N ILE A 265 2.06 6.35 24.31
CA ILE A 265 2.32 5.11 25.05
C ILE A 265 3.74 5.24 25.60
N LYS A 266 3.92 4.97 26.89
CA LYS A 266 5.22 4.98 27.55
C LYS A 266 5.59 3.53 27.92
N ARG A 267 6.86 3.23 27.81
CA ARG A 267 7.42 1.97 28.33
C ARG A 267 7.29 1.95 29.85
N ASP A 268 6.76 0.90 30.40
CA ASP A 268 6.77 0.70 31.86
C ASP A 268 8.24 0.64 32.32
N GLN A 269 8.66 1.63 33.12
CA GLN A 269 10.03 1.70 33.64
C GLN A 269 10.30 0.71 34.78
N GLU A 270 9.29 -0.06 35.18
CA GLU A 270 9.33 -1.05 36.27
C GLU A 270 8.81 -2.42 35.81
N ARG A 271 9.67 -3.17 35.14
CA ARG A 271 9.57 -4.65 35.13
C ARG A 271 10.95 -5.26 35.16
#